data_eb15237b5ce858e16cbcf0891737b121
#
_entry.id   eb15237b5ce858e16cbcf0891737b121
#
_cell.length_a   1.000
_cell.length_b   1.000
_cell.length_c   1.000
_cell.angle_alpha   90.00
_cell.angle_beta   90.00
_cell.angle_gamma   90.00
#
_symmetry.space_group_name_H-M   'P 1'
#
loop_
_entity.id
_entity.type
_entity.pdbx_description
1 polymer ?
#
loop_
_entity_poly.entity_id
_entity_poly.type
_entity_poly.pdbx_seq_one_letter_code
_entity_poly.pdbx_strand_id
1 'polypeptide(L)'
;MSKLDLGPAGVALTVSDTYLGQAAELERLGYSALWLPGGQIDDLDRLTEIIRATTAVPVASAIISLDVYPASSVADLYARLEAGAPGRLVTGLGGPQRPHPLLALNGYLDQLDRAEPPVPAQRRLLAALGLRKLELARDRCAGAIMLLVTPAYTSAARQILGGDSTLVIDQMLVLDADATRARETARRPLRFLSGLPGYRASFARMRFTDRDIDGLSDALVDQLVPWGDAGTIATRIGEYRRAGADHIVLHVLNDGGQPGPMEVARELAGGLLAGSPSAAP
;
A
#
# COMPACT_ATOMS: atom_id res chain seq x y z
N MET A 1 -10.18 -10.69 16.64
CA MET A 1 -10.63 -10.64 15.20
C MET A 1 -9.58 -11.42 14.40
N SER A 2 -9.97 -12.20 13.38
CA SER A 2 -8.97 -12.85 12.53
C SER A 2 -8.24 -11.82 11.68
N LYS A 3 -6.92 -11.94 11.60
CA LYS A 3 -6.05 -11.10 10.77
C LYS A 3 -6.45 -11.21 9.29
N LEU A 4 -6.44 -10.10 8.56
CA LEU A 4 -6.66 -10.12 7.12
C LEU A 4 -5.43 -10.75 6.45
N ASP A 5 -5.62 -11.87 5.79
CA ASP A 5 -4.56 -12.54 5.02
C ASP A 5 -4.58 -12.04 3.58
N LEU A 6 -3.50 -11.37 3.20
CA LEU A 6 -3.24 -10.88 1.85
C LEU A 6 -2.09 -11.62 1.17
N GLY A 7 -1.56 -12.68 1.84
CA GLY A 7 -0.35 -13.35 1.39
C GLY A 7 0.89 -12.44 1.46
N PRO A 8 2.04 -12.91 0.91
CA PRO A 8 3.33 -12.24 1.17
C PRO A 8 3.57 -10.97 0.36
N ALA A 9 3.04 -10.87 -0.87
CA ALA A 9 3.34 -9.74 -1.75
C ALA A 9 2.22 -9.45 -2.76
N GLY A 10 2.02 -8.17 -3.02
CA GLY A 10 1.15 -7.64 -4.07
C GLY A 10 1.88 -6.62 -4.94
N VAL A 11 1.20 -6.14 -5.97
CA VAL A 11 1.74 -5.14 -6.89
C VAL A 11 0.79 -3.96 -7.01
N ALA A 12 1.34 -2.75 -6.99
CA ALA A 12 0.62 -1.54 -7.29
C ALA A 12 0.45 -1.39 -8.82
N LEU A 13 -0.79 -1.27 -9.27
CA LEU A 13 -1.14 -1.08 -10.67
C LEU A 13 -1.07 0.40 -11.06
N THR A 14 -0.65 0.66 -12.28
CA THR A 14 -0.76 1.96 -12.93
C THR A 14 -1.84 1.90 -13.99
N VAL A 15 -2.85 2.75 -13.91
CA VAL A 15 -3.95 2.79 -14.89
C VAL A 15 -3.41 3.19 -16.27
N SER A 16 -3.69 2.36 -17.26
CA SER A 16 -3.31 2.49 -18.66
C SER A 16 -4.26 1.67 -19.52
N ASP A 17 -4.15 1.74 -20.82
CA ASP A 17 -5.00 0.93 -21.74
C ASP A 17 -4.82 -0.59 -21.55
N THR A 18 -3.73 -1.02 -20.91
CA THR A 18 -3.40 -2.45 -20.73
C THR A 18 -3.50 -2.94 -19.29
N TYR A 19 -3.85 -2.07 -18.32
CA TYR A 19 -3.74 -2.41 -16.88
C TYR A 19 -4.61 -3.60 -16.45
N LEU A 20 -5.76 -3.83 -17.09
CA LEU A 20 -6.60 -4.99 -16.79
C LEU A 20 -5.96 -6.31 -17.23
N GLY A 21 -5.30 -6.30 -18.39
CA GLY A 21 -4.50 -7.44 -18.83
C GLY A 21 -3.29 -7.69 -17.92
N GLN A 22 -2.67 -6.62 -17.43
CA GLN A 22 -1.58 -6.70 -16.46
C GLN A 22 -2.08 -7.26 -15.12
N ALA A 23 -3.26 -6.87 -14.65
CA ALA A 23 -3.88 -7.41 -13.44
C ALA A 23 -4.05 -8.93 -13.52
N ALA A 24 -4.60 -9.43 -14.63
CA ALA A 24 -4.76 -10.87 -14.88
C ALA A 24 -3.41 -11.60 -14.99
N GLU A 25 -2.39 -10.98 -15.54
CA GLU A 25 -1.04 -11.55 -15.59
C GLU A 25 -0.40 -11.62 -14.20
N LEU A 26 -0.51 -10.58 -13.37
CA LEU A 26 0.02 -10.56 -12.01
C LEU A 26 -0.61 -11.65 -11.13
N GLU A 27 -1.91 -11.89 -11.27
CA GLU A 27 -2.58 -13.01 -10.61
C GLU A 27 -1.99 -14.36 -11.05
N ARG A 28 -1.77 -14.56 -12.36
CA ARG A 28 -1.14 -15.79 -12.89
C ARG A 28 0.32 -15.96 -12.46
N LEU A 29 1.03 -14.88 -12.21
CA LEU A 29 2.39 -14.92 -11.65
C LEU A 29 2.41 -15.32 -10.17
N GLY A 30 1.25 -15.34 -9.50
CA GLY A 30 1.09 -15.75 -8.11
C GLY A 30 1.16 -14.59 -7.10
N TYR A 31 1.08 -13.35 -7.54
CA TYR A 31 0.92 -12.24 -6.60
C TYR A 31 -0.39 -12.35 -5.85
N SER A 32 -0.32 -12.19 -4.54
CA SER A 32 -1.42 -12.54 -3.62
C SER A 32 -2.42 -11.39 -3.37
N ALA A 33 -2.14 -10.20 -3.85
CA ALA A 33 -3.05 -9.06 -3.86
C ALA A 33 -2.67 -8.05 -4.96
N LEU A 34 -3.65 -7.34 -5.48
CA LEU A 34 -3.45 -6.23 -6.41
C LEU A 34 -3.88 -4.93 -5.75
N TRP A 35 -3.10 -3.88 -5.98
CA TRP A 35 -3.29 -2.61 -5.29
C TRP A 35 -3.50 -1.48 -6.30
N LEU A 36 -4.48 -0.63 -6.05
CA LEU A 36 -4.67 0.59 -6.83
C LEU A 36 -4.27 1.80 -5.98
N PRO A 37 -3.15 2.49 -6.32
CA PRO A 37 -2.72 3.69 -5.61
C PRO A 37 -3.75 4.81 -5.70
N GLY A 38 -3.86 5.62 -4.64
CA GLY A 38 -4.85 6.69 -4.55
C GLY A 38 -4.78 7.70 -5.69
N GLY A 39 -3.59 7.98 -6.22
CA GLY A 39 -3.41 8.83 -7.40
C GLY A 39 -3.89 8.23 -8.73
N GLN A 40 -4.24 6.93 -8.73
CA GLN A 40 -4.80 6.21 -9.88
C GLN A 40 -6.32 6.00 -9.75
N ILE A 41 -6.91 6.41 -8.62
CA ILE A 41 -8.36 6.30 -8.37
C ILE A 41 -9.02 7.60 -8.81
N ASP A 42 -9.31 7.71 -10.09
CA ASP A 42 -10.13 8.78 -10.68
C ASP A 42 -11.63 8.44 -10.54
N ASP A 43 -11.96 7.15 -10.50
CA ASP A 43 -13.27 6.59 -10.23
C ASP A 43 -13.11 5.32 -9.37
N LEU A 44 -14.05 5.10 -8.42
CA LEU A 44 -14.08 3.89 -7.59
C LEU A 44 -14.34 2.63 -8.41
N ASP A 45 -15.00 2.74 -9.56
CA ASP A 45 -15.27 1.61 -10.45
C ASP A 45 -13.99 1.00 -11.06
N ARG A 46 -12.83 1.68 -11.02
CA ARG A 46 -11.54 1.08 -11.34
C ARG A 46 -11.25 -0.19 -10.53
N LEU A 47 -11.63 -0.19 -9.24
CA LEU A 47 -11.52 -1.38 -8.40
C LEU A 47 -12.43 -2.51 -8.89
N THR A 48 -13.65 -2.17 -9.35
CA THR A 48 -14.58 -3.13 -9.95
C THR A 48 -14.02 -3.74 -11.24
N GLU A 49 -13.41 -2.92 -12.10
CA GLU A 49 -12.80 -3.36 -13.36
C GLU A 49 -11.66 -4.38 -13.10
N ILE A 50 -10.78 -4.10 -12.12
CA ILE A 50 -9.69 -5.01 -11.75
C ILE A 50 -10.23 -6.33 -11.19
N ILE A 51 -11.24 -6.27 -10.32
CA ILE A 51 -11.90 -7.47 -9.76
C ILE A 51 -12.51 -8.34 -10.86
N ARG A 52 -13.14 -7.73 -11.86
CA ARG A 52 -13.73 -8.45 -13.01
C ARG A 52 -12.68 -9.03 -13.97
N ALA A 53 -11.52 -8.40 -14.07
CA ALA A 53 -10.42 -8.86 -14.92
C ALA A 53 -9.61 -10.00 -14.30
N THR A 54 -9.84 -10.33 -13.03
CA THR A 54 -9.12 -11.34 -12.26
C THR A 54 -10.09 -12.35 -11.65
N THR A 55 -9.58 -13.51 -11.23
CA THR A 55 -10.42 -14.65 -10.81
C THR A 55 -10.64 -14.70 -9.29
N ALA A 56 -9.59 -14.60 -8.50
CA ALA A 56 -9.63 -14.86 -7.06
C ALA A 56 -8.84 -13.85 -6.22
N VAL A 57 -7.82 -13.20 -6.79
CA VAL A 57 -6.91 -12.33 -6.05
C VAL A 57 -7.65 -11.15 -5.40
N PRO A 58 -7.40 -10.84 -4.13
CA PRO A 58 -7.93 -9.63 -3.49
C PRO A 58 -7.44 -8.36 -4.21
N VAL A 59 -8.33 -7.38 -4.32
CA VAL A 59 -8.04 -6.05 -4.87
C VAL A 59 -8.21 -5.01 -3.77
N ALA A 60 -7.19 -4.21 -3.57
CA ALA A 60 -7.15 -3.23 -2.50
C ALA A 60 -6.84 -1.82 -3.01
N SER A 61 -7.36 -0.82 -2.32
CA SER A 61 -6.98 0.58 -2.56
C SER A 61 -5.82 1.03 -1.66
N ALA A 62 -4.88 1.82 -2.18
CA ALA A 62 -3.78 2.42 -1.44
C ALA A 62 -3.61 3.91 -1.75
N ILE A 63 -4.55 4.75 -1.39
CA ILE A 63 -5.75 4.63 -0.57
C ILE A 63 -6.93 5.36 -1.21
N ILE A 64 -8.17 5.02 -0.85
CA ILE A 64 -9.32 5.88 -1.10
C ILE A 64 -9.23 7.08 -0.16
N SER A 65 -9.20 8.28 -0.75
CA SER A 65 -9.14 9.53 0.03
C SER A 65 -10.51 9.89 0.59
N LEU A 66 -10.59 10.09 1.90
CA LEU A 66 -11.79 10.56 2.58
C LEU A 66 -12.19 12.00 2.21
N ASP A 67 -11.25 12.77 1.66
CA ASP A 67 -11.52 14.13 1.18
C ASP A 67 -12.16 14.15 -0.22
N VAL A 68 -12.06 13.03 -0.96
CA VAL A 68 -12.58 12.88 -2.33
C VAL A 68 -13.86 12.04 -2.35
N TYR A 69 -13.87 10.91 -1.64
CA TYR A 69 -14.97 9.95 -1.68
C TYR A 69 -15.71 9.88 -0.34
N PRO A 70 -17.01 10.20 -0.28
CA PRO A 70 -17.81 10.05 0.93
C PRO A 70 -17.96 8.56 1.31
N ALA A 71 -18.24 8.29 2.59
CA ALA A 71 -18.39 6.93 3.09
C ALA A 71 -19.51 6.16 2.40
N SER A 72 -20.59 6.83 1.97
CA SER A 72 -21.68 6.23 1.20
C SER A 72 -21.20 5.62 -0.11
N SER A 73 -20.35 6.34 -0.87
CA SER A 73 -19.81 5.81 -2.14
C SER A 73 -18.95 4.56 -1.94
N VAL A 74 -18.18 4.50 -0.85
CA VAL A 74 -17.38 3.32 -0.51
C VAL A 74 -18.26 2.17 -0.04
N ALA A 75 -19.32 2.45 0.73
CA ALA A 75 -20.30 1.44 1.14
C ALA A 75 -21.06 0.86 -0.06
N ASP A 76 -21.50 1.71 -0.99
CA ASP A 76 -22.18 1.29 -2.22
C ASP A 76 -21.27 0.41 -3.09
N LEU A 77 -20.00 0.80 -3.27
CA LEU A 77 -19.00 -0.02 -3.96
C LEU A 77 -18.85 -1.39 -3.29
N TYR A 78 -18.69 -1.39 -1.95
CA TYR A 78 -18.51 -2.63 -1.18
C TYR A 78 -19.74 -3.55 -1.34
N ALA A 79 -20.95 -3.01 -1.19
CA ALA A 79 -22.18 -3.80 -1.33
C ALA A 79 -22.31 -4.45 -2.71
N ARG A 80 -22.03 -3.68 -3.78
CA ARG A 80 -22.08 -4.21 -5.15
C ARG A 80 -21.05 -5.32 -5.38
N LEU A 81 -19.83 -5.16 -4.89
CA LEU A 81 -18.75 -6.13 -5.08
C LEU A 81 -18.93 -7.35 -4.20
N GLU A 82 -19.39 -7.19 -2.97
CA GLU A 82 -19.64 -8.33 -2.07
C GLU A 82 -20.73 -9.25 -2.60
N ALA A 83 -21.73 -8.71 -3.29
CA ALA A 83 -22.79 -9.49 -3.94
C ALA A 83 -22.29 -10.33 -5.12
N GLY A 84 -21.28 -9.85 -5.87
CA GLY A 84 -20.80 -10.51 -7.10
C GLY A 84 -19.45 -11.22 -6.95
N ALA A 85 -18.60 -10.77 -6.04
CA ALA A 85 -17.25 -11.28 -5.81
C ALA A 85 -16.92 -11.16 -4.31
N PRO A 86 -17.56 -11.95 -3.46
CA PRO A 86 -17.48 -11.81 -2.01
C PRO A 86 -16.04 -11.93 -1.50
N GLY A 87 -15.69 -11.03 -0.58
CA GLY A 87 -14.40 -11.03 0.08
C GLY A 87 -13.21 -10.54 -0.76
N ARG A 88 -13.41 -10.10 -2.00
CA ARG A 88 -12.31 -9.69 -2.87
C ARG A 88 -11.89 -8.23 -2.70
N LEU A 89 -12.80 -7.34 -2.28
CA LEU A 89 -12.47 -5.95 -2.05
C LEU A 89 -11.87 -5.74 -0.65
N VAL A 90 -10.74 -5.02 -0.59
CA VAL A 90 -10.14 -4.49 0.63
C VAL A 90 -10.06 -2.97 0.52
N THR A 91 -10.73 -2.25 1.41
CA THR A 91 -10.74 -0.80 1.39
C THR A 91 -9.59 -0.23 2.20
N GLY A 92 -8.52 0.19 1.53
CA GLY A 92 -7.48 1.02 2.13
C GLY A 92 -7.97 2.47 2.18
N LEU A 93 -8.10 3.02 3.37
CA LEU A 93 -8.68 4.33 3.64
C LEU A 93 -7.62 5.30 4.15
N GLY A 94 -7.66 6.56 3.73
CA GLY A 94 -6.68 7.55 4.17
C GLY A 94 -7.08 8.99 3.92
N GLY A 95 -6.21 9.91 4.29
CA GLY A 95 -6.54 11.31 4.48
C GLY A 95 -6.98 11.50 5.93
N PRO A 96 -7.82 12.47 6.26
CA PRO A 96 -7.92 13.75 5.58
C PRO A 96 -6.67 14.62 5.86
N GLN A 97 -6.39 15.55 4.94
CA GLN A 97 -5.30 16.56 5.08
C GLN A 97 -5.82 17.87 5.71
N ARG A 98 -6.67 17.76 6.71
CA ARG A 98 -7.37 18.88 7.37
C ARG A 98 -7.21 18.82 8.89
N PRO A 99 -7.54 19.89 9.65
CA PRO A 99 -7.53 19.88 11.11
C PRO A 99 -8.37 18.73 11.68
N HIS A 100 -7.93 18.20 12.83
CA HIS A 100 -8.60 17.11 13.55
C HIS A 100 -8.80 15.83 12.70
N PRO A 101 -7.76 15.31 12.04
CA PRO A 101 -7.89 14.21 11.10
C PRO A 101 -8.42 12.92 11.75
N LEU A 102 -8.15 12.68 13.03
CA LEU A 102 -8.66 11.50 13.74
C LEU A 102 -10.18 11.56 13.98
N LEU A 103 -10.72 12.75 14.24
CA LEU A 103 -12.17 12.92 14.39
C LEU A 103 -12.89 12.62 13.07
N ALA A 104 -12.36 13.16 11.96
CA ALA A 104 -12.91 12.90 10.63
C ALA A 104 -12.82 11.41 10.25
N LEU A 105 -11.69 10.76 10.55
CA LEU A 105 -11.52 9.32 10.32
C LEU A 105 -12.52 8.49 11.14
N ASN A 106 -12.68 8.78 12.44
CA ASN A 106 -13.66 8.07 13.26
C ASN A 106 -15.08 8.25 12.73
N GLY A 107 -15.49 9.49 12.42
CA GLY A 107 -16.83 9.75 11.87
C GLY A 107 -17.07 9.04 10.53
N TYR A 108 -16.03 8.90 9.70
CA TYR A 108 -16.11 8.14 8.45
C TYR A 108 -16.27 6.63 8.70
N LEU A 109 -15.48 6.07 9.63
CA LEU A 109 -15.60 4.67 10.02
C LEU A 109 -16.96 4.36 10.64
N ASP A 110 -17.52 5.29 11.44
CA ASP A 110 -18.87 5.15 12.00
C ASP A 110 -19.96 5.09 10.91
N GLN A 111 -19.78 5.83 9.81
CA GLN A 111 -20.69 5.76 8.68
C GLN A 111 -20.58 4.41 7.96
N LEU A 112 -19.37 3.87 7.78
CA LEU A 112 -19.18 2.54 7.19
C LEU A 112 -19.73 1.42 8.08
N ASP A 113 -19.69 1.57 9.41
CA ASP A 113 -20.26 0.62 10.37
C ASP A 113 -21.80 0.60 10.31
N ARG A 114 -22.42 1.75 10.00
CA ARG A 114 -23.90 1.91 9.92
C ARG A 114 -24.46 1.69 8.51
N ALA A 115 -23.61 1.49 7.51
CA ALA A 115 -24.07 1.21 6.15
C ALA A 115 -24.83 -0.13 6.07
N GLU A 116 -25.67 -0.29 5.06
CA GLU A 116 -26.44 -1.51 4.83
C GLU A 116 -26.17 -2.05 3.41
N PRO A 117 -25.39 -3.15 3.28
CA PRO A 117 -24.65 -3.86 4.33
C PRO A 117 -23.47 -3.03 4.86
N PRO A 118 -23.03 -3.26 6.12
CA PRO A 118 -21.87 -2.56 6.65
C PRO A 118 -20.59 -3.00 5.91
N VAL A 119 -19.64 -2.08 5.77
CA VAL A 119 -18.28 -2.46 5.35
C VAL A 119 -17.56 -3.01 6.58
N PRO A 120 -17.22 -4.32 6.66
CA PRO A 120 -16.66 -4.90 7.88
C PRO A 120 -15.28 -4.35 8.23
N ALA A 121 -14.97 -4.19 9.51
CA ALA A 121 -13.64 -3.77 9.98
C ALA A 121 -12.52 -4.66 9.42
N GLN A 122 -12.79 -5.96 9.22
CA GLN A 122 -11.88 -6.95 8.64
C GLN A 122 -11.55 -6.70 7.17
N ARG A 123 -12.28 -5.81 6.49
CA ARG A 123 -12.06 -5.45 5.08
C ARG A 123 -11.54 -4.03 4.91
N ARG A 124 -11.14 -3.39 6.01
CA ARG A 124 -10.61 -2.02 6.01
C ARG A 124 -9.15 -2.03 6.46
N LEU A 125 -8.32 -1.28 5.75
CA LEU A 125 -6.96 -0.91 6.17
C LEU A 125 -6.90 0.61 6.30
N LEU A 126 -6.16 1.11 7.27
CA LEU A 126 -6.02 2.55 7.47
C LEU A 126 -4.60 3.01 7.13
N ALA A 127 -4.47 4.05 6.30
CA ALA A 127 -3.19 4.72 6.09
C ALA A 127 -2.72 5.39 7.39
N ALA A 128 -1.67 4.87 7.99
CA ALA A 128 -1.24 5.26 9.31
C ALA A 128 0.29 5.47 9.38
N LEU A 129 0.71 6.74 9.45
CA LEU A 129 2.11 7.11 9.63
C LEU A 129 2.44 7.58 11.06
N GLY A 130 1.44 7.80 11.90
CA GLY A 130 1.60 8.29 13.26
C GLY A 130 0.96 7.36 14.29
N LEU A 131 1.44 7.41 15.54
CA LEU A 131 1.05 6.52 16.63
C LEU A 131 -0.47 6.42 16.80
N ARG A 132 -1.17 7.55 16.92
CA ARG A 132 -2.63 7.57 17.12
C ARG A 132 -3.42 6.99 15.94
N LYS A 133 -2.89 7.09 14.71
CA LYS A 133 -3.53 6.45 13.54
C LYS A 133 -3.28 4.95 13.55
N LEU A 134 -2.12 4.48 14.03
CA LEU A 134 -1.84 3.05 14.21
C LEU A 134 -2.75 2.45 15.28
N GLU A 135 -2.96 3.14 16.40
CA GLU A 135 -3.92 2.73 17.44
C GLU A 135 -5.34 2.64 16.85
N LEU A 136 -5.78 3.67 16.12
CA LEU A 136 -7.09 3.66 15.46
C LEU A 136 -7.23 2.51 14.45
N ALA A 137 -6.18 2.23 13.68
CA ALA A 137 -6.14 1.12 12.73
C ALA A 137 -6.30 -0.24 13.44
N ARG A 138 -5.60 -0.43 14.56
CA ARG A 138 -5.71 -1.62 15.41
C ARG A 138 -7.13 -1.80 15.95
N ASP A 139 -7.73 -0.72 16.43
CA ASP A 139 -9.00 -0.78 17.18
C ASP A 139 -10.24 -0.84 16.25
N ARG A 140 -10.14 -0.30 15.01
CA ARG A 140 -11.30 -0.09 14.12
C ARG A 140 -11.17 -0.71 12.71
N CYS A 141 -10.00 -1.29 12.37
CA CYS A 141 -9.72 -1.85 11.04
C CYS A 141 -9.04 -3.22 11.15
N ALA A 142 -8.86 -3.90 10.03
CA ALA A 142 -8.03 -5.10 9.96
C ALA A 142 -6.54 -4.82 10.25
N GLY A 143 -6.12 -3.56 10.08
CA GLY A 143 -4.76 -3.13 10.30
C GLY A 143 -4.42 -1.84 9.56
N ALA A 144 -3.14 -1.67 9.28
CA ALA A 144 -2.60 -0.44 8.69
C ALA A 144 -1.86 -0.69 7.38
N ILE A 145 -1.89 0.32 6.51
CA ILE A 145 -0.98 0.44 5.36
C ILE A 145 -0.05 1.63 5.57
N MET A 146 1.23 1.44 5.33
CA MET A 146 2.28 2.45 5.50
C MET A 146 3.08 2.61 4.22
N LEU A 147 3.37 3.86 3.88
CA LEU A 147 4.17 4.24 2.72
C LEU A 147 5.36 5.09 3.17
N LEU A 148 6.53 4.91 2.53
CA LEU A 148 7.75 5.67 2.81
C LEU A 148 8.18 5.57 4.29
N VAL A 149 8.31 4.36 4.78
CA VAL A 149 8.81 4.05 6.13
C VAL A 149 10.05 3.18 6.05
N THR A 150 10.87 3.19 7.11
CA THR A 150 12.04 2.32 7.22
C THR A 150 11.68 0.99 7.90
N PRO A 151 12.49 -0.09 7.75
CA PRO A 151 12.30 -1.32 8.51
C PRO A 151 12.26 -1.11 10.03
N ALA A 152 13.10 -0.22 10.56
CA ALA A 152 13.08 0.11 11.99
C ALA A 152 11.74 0.74 12.44
N TYR A 153 11.19 1.65 11.62
CA TYR A 153 9.88 2.25 11.90
C TYR A 153 8.74 1.25 11.74
N THR A 154 8.87 0.32 10.80
CA THR A 154 7.94 -0.81 10.64
C THR A 154 7.89 -1.70 11.89
N SER A 155 9.04 -1.99 12.50
CA SER A 155 9.10 -2.73 13.76
C SER A 155 8.40 -1.99 14.91
N ALA A 156 8.60 -0.69 15.03
CA ALA A 156 7.88 0.14 16.01
C ALA A 156 6.37 0.16 15.76
N ALA A 157 5.95 0.25 14.51
CA ALA A 157 4.52 0.18 14.13
C ALA A 157 3.90 -1.18 14.48
N ARG A 158 4.63 -2.29 14.26
CA ARG A 158 4.19 -3.63 14.64
C ARG A 158 3.95 -3.76 16.15
N GLN A 159 4.80 -3.16 16.98
CA GLN A 159 4.61 -3.16 18.43
C GLN A 159 3.30 -2.47 18.85
N ILE A 160 2.90 -1.40 18.16
CA ILE A 160 1.66 -0.67 18.44
C ILE A 160 0.44 -1.44 17.93
N LEU A 161 0.52 -1.99 16.72
CA LEU A 161 -0.58 -2.75 16.10
C LEU A 161 -0.84 -4.09 16.79
N GLY A 162 0.19 -4.70 17.41
CA GLY A 162 0.10 -6.06 17.93
C GLY A 162 0.13 -7.13 16.84
N GLY A 163 0.08 -8.39 17.23
CA GLY A 163 0.17 -9.55 16.32
C GLY A 163 -1.10 -9.81 15.50
N ASP A 164 -2.26 -9.39 16.00
CA ASP A 164 -3.57 -9.71 15.43
C ASP A 164 -4.02 -8.75 14.31
N SER A 165 -3.29 -7.66 14.09
CA SER A 165 -3.56 -6.68 13.04
C SER A 165 -2.64 -6.87 11.85
N THR A 166 -3.16 -6.66 10.65
CA THR A 166 -2.39 -6.73 9.40
C THR A 166 -1.56 -5.47 9.20
N LEU A 167 -0.26 -5.63 8.96
CA LEU A 167 0.66 -4.54 8.63
C LEU A 167 1.12 -4.66 7.18
N VAL A 168 0.66 -3.73 6.35
CA VAL A 168 1.02 -3.63 4.94
C VAL A 168 2.06 -2.52 4.75
N ILE A 169 3.11 -2.80 4.01
CA ILE A 169 4.08 -1.80 3.57
C ILE A 169 3.93 -1.60 2.07
N ASP A 170 3.48 -0.41 1.68
CA ASP A 170 3.50 0.04 0.29
C ASP A 170 4.92 0.54 -0.02
N GLN A 171 5.73 -0.31 -0.69
CA GLN A 171 7.14 -0.06 -0.90
C GLN A 171 7.39 0.45 -2.31
N MET A 172 7.62 1.77 -2.43
CA MET A 172 8.19 2.37 -3.64
C MET A 172 9.60 1.81 -3.87
N LEU A 173 9.92 1.47 -5.12
CA LEU A 173 11.21 0.90 -5.49
C LEU A 173 11.60 1.28 -6.93
N VAL A 174 12.91 1.26 -7.22
CA VAL A 174 13.45 1.49 -8.57
C VAL A 174 14.39 0.35 -8.95
N LEU A 175 14.09 -0.38 -10.02
CA LEU A 175 14.99 -1.42 -10.54
C LEU A 175 16.02 -0.79 -11.48
N ASP A 176 17.12 -0.28 -10.92
CA ASP A 176 18.19 0.40 -11.64
C ASP A 176 19.48 0.39 -10.81
N ALA A 177 20.56 -0.10 -11.35
CA ALA A 177 21.86 -0.13 -10.68
C ALA A 177 22.63 1.21 -10.75
N ASP A 178 22.22 2.15 -11.61
CA ASP A 178 22.80 3.50 -11.65
C ASP A 178 22.22 4.36 -10.50
N ALA A 179 23.06 4.63 -9.50
CA ALA A 179 22.68 5.36 -8.30
C ALA A 179 22.09 6.76 -8.58
N THR A 180 22.67 7.47 -9.56
CA THR A 180 22.26 8.84 -9.89
C THR A 180 20.85 8.85 -10.50
N ARG A 181 20.63 7.98 -11.48
CA ARG A 181 19.34 7.85 -12.17
C ARG A 181 18.26 7.29 -11.25
N ALA A 182 18.57 6.23 -10.48
CA ALA A 182 17.65 5.62 -9.54
C ALA A 182 17.17 6.61 -8.46
N ARG A 183 18.09 7.36 -7.85
CA ARG A 183 17.75 8.37 -6.84
C ARG A 183 16.93 9.52 -7.43
N GLU A 184 17.22 9.96 -8.64
CA GLU A 184 16.44 11.01 -9.29
C GLU A 184 15.00 10.54 -9.58
N THR A 185 14.83 9.31 -10.03
CA THR A 185 13.50 8.70 -10.20
C THR A 185 12.77 8.59 -8.87
N ALA A 186 13.44 8.16 -7.81
CA ALA A 186 12.86 8.08 -6.46
C ALA A 186 12.45 9.46 -5.89
N ARG A 187 13.21 10.51 -6.18
CA ARG A 187 12.91 11.89 -5.73
C ARG A 187 11.62 12.46 -6.32
N ARG A 188 11.18 12.01 -7.48
CA ARG A 188 9.98 12.58 -8.13
C ARG A 188 8.74 12.54 -7.23
N PRO A 189 8.28 11.37 -6.73
CA PRO A 189 7.16 11.33 -5.81
C PRO A 189 7.50 11.95 -4.44
N LEU A 190 8.74 11.85 -3.99
CA LEU A 190 9.18 12.39 -2.70
C LEU A 190 9.05 13.92 -2.64
N ARG A 191 9.29 14.66 -3.75
CA ARG A 191 9.12 16.13 -3.81
C ARG A 191 7.72 16.57 -3.41
N PHE A 192 6.70 15.83 -3.84
CA PHE A 192 5.32 16.12 -3.47
C PHE A 192 5.00 15.65 -2.05
N LEU A 193 5.35 14.39 -1.73
CA LEU A 193 4.96 13.75 -0.47
C LEU A 193 5.65 14.38 0.74
N SER A 194 6.92 14.79 0.63
CA SER A 194 7.65 15.45 1.73
C SER A 194 7.06 16.81 2.12
N GLY A 195 6.33 17.47 1.22
CA GLY A 195 5.58 18.69 1.50
C GLY A 195 4.31 18.47 2.33
N LEU A 196 3.81 17.24 2.42
CA LEU A 196 2.61 16.94 3.20
C LEU A 196 2.95 16.80 4.69
N PRO A 197 2.22 17.48 5.60
CA PRO A 197 2.54 17.48 7.03
C PRO A 197 2.66 16.09 7.67
N GLY A 198 1.84 15.14 7.22
CA GLY A 198 1.85 13.76 7.71
C GLY A 198 3.15 13.02 7.40
N TYR A 199 3.69 13.17 6.19
CA TYR A 199 4.96 12.58 5.77
C TYR A 199 6.14 13.27 6.43
N ARG A 200 6.18 14.61 6.44
CA ARG A 200 7.23 15.36 7.12
C ARG A 200 7.36 14.95 8.60
N ALA A 201 6.24 14.87 9.29
CA ALA A 201 6.24 14.40 10.69
C ALA A 201 6.67 12.92 10.82
N SER A 202 6.37 12.07 9.84
CA SER A 202 6.82 10.68 9.82
C SER A 202 8.34 10.60 9.62
N PHE A 203 8.89 11.36 8.69
CA PHE A 203 10.34 11.41 8.43
C PHE A 203 11.11 11.92 9.65
N ALA A 204 10.60 12.95 10.34
CA ALA A 204 11.18 13.45 11.59
C ALA A 204 11.18 12.36 12.70
N ARG A 205 10.11 11.54 12.80
CA ARG A 205 10.08 10.39 13.75
C ARG A 205 11.11 9.32 13.38
N MET A 206 11.42 9.15 12.11
CA MET A 206 12.48 8.27 11.61
C MET A 206 13.89 8.89 11.73
N ARG A 207 13.99 10.07 12.39
CA ARG A 207 15.23 10.80 12.68
C ARG A 207 15.91 11.43 11.47
N PHE A 208 15.19 11.66 10.38
CA PHE A 208 15.69 12.53 9.31
C PHE A 208 15.63 13.99 9.76
N THR A 209 16.71 14.72 9.47
CA THR A 209 16.78 16.15 9.77
C THR A 209 15.95 16.97 8.78
N ASP A 210 15.61 18.21 9.13
CA ASP A 210 14.94 19.12 8.18
C ASP A 210 15.77 19.31 6.89
N ARG A 211 17.10 19.32 6.99
CA ARG A 211 17.99 19.38 5.82
C ARG A 211 17.85 18.15 4.93
N ASP A 212 17.72 16.96 5.51
CA ASP A 212 17.49 15.73 4.73
C ASP A 212 16.14 15.77 4.03
N ILE A 213 15.11 16.26 4.71
CA ILE A 213 13.73 16.29 4.20
C ILE A 213 13.60 17.35 3.11
N ASP A 214 14.09 18.58 3.35
CA ASP A 214 13.98 19.69 2.40
C ASP A 214 14.85 19.48 1.16
N GLY A 215 16.05 18.90 1.35
CA GLY A 215 16.99 18.58 0.28
C GLY A 215 16.77 17.22 -0.38
N LEU A 216 15.88 16.39 0.13
CA LEU A 216 15.73 14.98 -0.26
C LEU A 216 17.11 14.31 -0.38
N SER A 217 17.87 14.32 0.72
CA SER A 217 19.25 13.82 0.75
C SER A 217 19.31 12.38 0.23
N ASP A 218 20.48 11.99 -0.31
CA ASP A 218 20.70 10.60 -0.73
C ASP A 218 20.42 9.61 0.40
N ALA A 219 20.81 9.97 1.63
CA ALA A 219 20.58 9.13 2.81
C ALA A 219 19.07 8.90 3.08
N LEU A 220 18.24 9.93 2.92
CA LEU A 220 16.79 9.81 3.04
C LEU A 220 16.22 8.95 1.92
N VAL A 221 16.61 9.24 0.68
CA VAL A 221 16.13 8.51 -0.50
C VAL A 221 16.45 7.02 -0.40
N ASP A 222 17.71 6.67 -0.11
CA ASP A 222 18.18 5.28 -0.03
C ASP A 222 17.53 4.48 1.10
N GLN A 223 17.13 5.16 2.18
CA GLN A 223 16.42 4.50 3.27
C GLN A 223 14.94 4.26 2.98
N LEU A 224 14.29 5.15 2.23
CA LEU A 224 12.84 5.10 1.97
C LEU A 224 12.47 4.36 0.69
N VAL A 225 13.33 4.46 -0.34
CA VAL A 225 13.06 3.89 -1.67
C VAL A 225 14.25 3.02 -2.07
N PRO A 226 14.19 1.69 -1.90
CA PRO A 226 15.24 0.80 -2.36
C PRO A 226 15.39 0.88 -3.87
N TRP A 227 16.63 0.87 -4.31
CA TRP A 227 17.00 0.82 -5.71
C TRP A 227 18.18 -0.13 -5.90
N GLY A 228 18.41 -0.58 -7.13
CA GLY A 228 19.47 -1.52 -7.46
C GLY A 228 18.96 -2.66 -8.33
N ASP A 229 19.64 -3.80 -8.25
CA ASP A 229 19.23 -5.05 -8.89
C ASP A 229 18.12 -5.77 -8.09
N ALA A 230 17.56 -6.83 -8.66
CA ALA A 230 16.51 -7.62 -8.03
C ALA A 230 16.93 -8.23 -6.69
N GLY A 231 18.20 -8.61 -6.53
CA GLY A 231 18.74 -9.15 -5.28
C GLY A 231 18.76 -8.12 -4.17
N THR A 232 19.19 -6.89 -4.47
CA THR A 232 19.18 -5.75 -3.56
C THR A 232 17.77 -5.42 -3.10
N ILE A 233 16.82 -5.35 -4.04
CA ILE A 233 15.40 -5.08 -3.74
C ILE A 233 14.81 -6.20 -2.89
N ALA A 234 15.03 -7.47 -3.24
CA ALA A 234 14.54 -8.62 -2.48
C ALA A 234 15.10 -8.64 -1.04
N THR A 235 16.37 -8.27 -0.86
CA THR A 235 17.00 -8.14 0.46
C THR A 235 16.27 -7.12 1.32
N ARG A 236 15.99 -5.94 0.77
CA ARG A 236 15.25 -4.89 1.48
C ARG A 236 13.82 -5.31 1.83
N ILE A 237 13.13 -6.01 0.93
CA ILE A 237 11.80 -6.57 1.21
C ILE A 237 11.86 -7.57 2.37
N GLY A 238 12.90 -8.41 2.40
CA GLY A 238 13.17 -9.32 3.51
C GLY A 238 13.39 -8.60 4.84
N GLU A 239 13.98 -7.41 4.85
CA GLU A 239 14.13 -6.58 6.06
C GLU A 239 12.77 -6.10 6.60
N TYR A 240 11.84 -5.67 5.75
CA TYR A 240 10.49 -5.29 6.18
C TYR A 240 9.71 -6.48 6.73
N ARG A 241 9.82 -7.66 6.11
CA ARG A 241 9.19 -8.88 6.63
C ARG A 241 9.73 -9.24 8.01
N ARG A 242 11.05 -9.21 8.20
CA ARG A 242 11.69 -9.42 9.53
C ARG A 242 11.30 -8.36 10.55
N ALA A 243 11.01 -7.15 10.12
CA ALA A 243 10.49 -6.05 10.94
C ALA A 243 9.01 -6.20 11.30
N GLY A 244 8.32 -7.23 10.78
CA GLY A 244 6.94 -7.57 11.13
C GLY A 244 5.89 -7.13 10.10
N ALA A 245 6.29 -6.75 8.89
CA ALA A 245 5.33 -6.57 7.81
C ALA A 245 4.74 -7.92 7.39
N ASP A 246 3.42 -7.97 7.20
CA ASP A 246 2.70 -9.17 6.76
C ASP A 246 2.61 -9.24 5.25
N HIS A 247 2.49 -8.09 4.62
CA HIS A 247 2.31 -7.95 3.19
C HIS A 247 3.12 -6.78 2.66
N ILE A 248 3.80 -6.98 1.53
CA ILE A 248 4.55 -5.94 0.84
C ILE A 248 3.90 -5.65 -0.49
N VAL A 249 3.60 -4.38 -0.76
CA VAL A 249 3.15 -3.91 -2.08
C VAL A 249 4.36 -3.44 -2.86
N LEU A 250 4.63 -4.02 -4.01
CA LEU A 250 5.64 -3.54 -4.93
C LEU A 250 5.10 -2.33 -5.68
N HIS A 251 5.59 -1.15 -5.35
CA HIS A 251 5.22 0.10 -6.00
C HIS A 251 6.39 0.57 -6.87
N VAL A 252 6.43 0.09 -8.10
CA VAL A 252 7.54 0.32 -9.02
C VAL A 252 7.50 1.74 -9.56
N LEU A 253 8.61 2.44 -9.39
CA LEU A 253 8.86 3.76 -9.99
C LEU A 253 9.74 3.60 -11.21
N ASN A 254 9.40 4.28 -12.29
CA ASN A 254 10.26 4.41 -13.47
C ASN A 254 10.04 5.79 -14.13
N ASP A 255 10.97 6.18 -14.97
CA ASP A 255 10.90 7.45 -15.73
C ASP A 255 10.89 7.24 -17.25
N GLY A 256 10.72 5.98 -17.66
CA GLY A 256 10.79 5.54 -19.07
C GLY A 256 12.18 4.99 -19.47
N GLY A 257 13.19 5.14 -18.61
CA GLY A 257 14.53 4.60 -18.82
C GLY A 257 14.85 3.35 -18.01
N GLN A 258 13.95 2.97 -17.07
CA GLN A 258 14.05 1.77 -16.25
C GLN A 258 12.98 0.73 -16.65
N PRO A 259 13.13 -0.53 -16.20
CA PRO A 259 12.09 -1.53 -16.34
C PRO A 259 10.75 -1.08 -15.78
N GLY A 260 9.67 -1.35 -16.50
CA GLY A 260 8.32 -1.02 -16.09
C GLY A 260 7.78 -1.96 -14.99
N PRO A 261 6.62 -1.63 -14.39
CA PRO A 261 6.06 -2.41 -13.28
C PRO A 261 5.91 -3.91 -13.59
N MET A 262 5.50 -4.26 -14.80
CA MET A 262 5.32 -5.66 -15.20
C MET A 262 6.65 -6.42 -15.38
N GLU A 263 7.68 -5.75 -15.89
CA GLU A 263 9.02 -6.36 -16.04
C GLU A 263 9.61 -6.64 -14.66
N VAL A 264 9.55 -5.64 -13.76
CA VAL A 264 9.99 -5.78 -12.37
C VAL A 264 9.21 -6.87 -11.65
N ALA A 265 7.89 -6.92 -11.82
CA ALA A 265 7.06 -7.94 -11.21
C ALA A 265 7.45 -9.37 -11.67
N ARG A 266 7.71 -9.56 -12.97
CA ARG A 266 8.17 -10.86 -13.48
C ARG A 266 9.53 -11.25 -12.91
N GLU A 267 10.46 -10.31 -12.85
CA GLU A 267 11.81 -10.55 -12.34
C GLU A 267 11.82 -10.89 -10.85
N LEU A 268 11.02 -10.20 -10.05
CA LEU A 268 10.95 -10.40 -8.59
C LEU A 268 10.08 -11.59 -8.16
N ALA A 269 9.17 -12.08 -9.02
CA ALA A 269 8.20 -13.11 -8.65
C ALA A 269 8.86 -14.36 -8.05
N GLY A 270 9.89 -14.89 -8.71
CA GLY A 270 10.58 -16.12 -8.27
C GLY A 270 11.19 -16.01 -6.87
N GLY A 271 11.79 -14.87 -6.54
CA GLY A 271 12.45 -14.65 -5.24
C GLY A 271 11.48 -14.26 -4.12
N LEU A 272 10.37 -13.61 -4.43
CA LEU A 272 9.43 -13.09 -3.43
C LEU A 272 8.29 -14.05 -3.10
N LEU A 273 7.89 -14.89 -4.06
CA LEU A 273 6.75 -15.79 -3.94
C LEU A 273 7.17 -17.23 -3.62
N ALA A 274 8.45 -17.58 -3.79
CA ALA A 274 9.03 -18.87 -3.42
C ALA A 274 9.02 -19.06 -1.89
N GLY A 275 7.95 -19.54 -1.33
CA GLY A 275 7.76 -19.77 0.11
C GLY A 275 6.30 -19.66 0.55
N SER A 276 5.41 -19.25 -0.34
CA SER A 276 3.97 -19.36 -0.10
C SER A 276 3.56 -20.82 -0.25
N PRO A 277 2.85 -21.41 0.73
CA PRO A 277 2.22 -22.70 0.49
C PRO A 277 1.26 -22.51 -0.69
N SER A 278 1.50 -23.25 -1.78
CA SER A 278 0.56 -23.36 -2.89
C SER A 278 -0.82 -23.66 -2.32
N ALA A 279 -1.80 -22.80 -2.56
CA ALA A 279 -3.18 -23.19 -2.40
C ALA A 279 -3.39 -24.37 -3.35
N ALA A 280 -3.44 -25.57 -2.81
CA ALA A 280 -3.82 -26.76 -3.55
C ALA A 280 -5.28 -26.62 -3.98
N PRO A 281 -5.65 -27.16 -5.14
CA PRO A 281 -6.97 -27.03 -5.75
C PRO A 281 -8.10 -27.62 -4.91
#